data_7557d47564fade3d578b2be8287192c5
#
_entry.id   7557d47564fade3d578b2be8287192c5
#
_cell.length_a   1.000
_cell.length_b   1.000
_cell.length_c   1.000
_cell.angle_alpha   90.00
_cell.angle_beta   90.00
_cell.angle_gamma   90.00
#
_symmetry.space_group_name_H-M   'P 1'
#
loop_
_entity.id
_entity.type
_entity.pdbx_description
1 polymer ?
#
loop_
_entity_poly.entity_id
_entity_poly.type
_entity_poly.pdbx_seq_one_letter_code
_entity_poly.pdbx_strand_id
1 'polypeptide(L)' 'MNIQNISLSNIHPYARNPRKNDEAVKNVAASIREFGFLVPLVIDRNHEIVAGHTRYKAAKSLGMKEVPCVIAD' A
#
# COMPACT_ATOMS: atom_id res chain seq x y z
N MET A 1 4.11 -7.29 -16.42
CA MET A 1 3.34 -6.95 -15.22
C MET A 1 2.62 -5.61 -15.41
N ASN A 2 1.33 -5.60 -15.18
CA ASN A 2 0.55 -4.39 -15.35
C ASN A 2 0.35 -3.70 -14.00
N ILE A 3 0.73 -2.43 -13.95
CA ILE A 3 0.49 -1.61 -12.78
C ILE A 3 -0.82 -0.87 -12.97
N GLN A 4 -1.70 -0.98 -11.99
CA GLN A 4 -3.00 -0.33 -12.01
C GLN A 4 -3.15 0.55 -10.77
N ASN A 5 -3.76 1.71 -10.93
CA ASN A 5 -4.14 2.53 -9.79
C ASN A 5 -5.46 2.01 -9.23
N ILE A 6 -5.45 1.64 -7.96
CA ILE A 6 -6.61 1.06 -7.29
C ILE A 6 -6.96 1.90 -6.07
N SER A 7 -8.25 2.16 -5.90
CA SER A 7 -8.75 2.92 -4.76
C SER A 7 -8.37 2.22 -3.45
N LEU A 8 -7.88 2.98 -2.49
CA LEU A 8 -7.56 2.43 -1.17
C LEU A 8 -8.76 1.76 -0.51
N SER A 9 -9.96 2.24 -0.79
CA SER A 9 -11.18 1.64 -0.24
C SER A 9 -11.45 0.24 -0.80
N ASN A 10 -10.83 -0.11 -1.93
CA ASN A 10 -10.96 -1.42 -2.57
C ASN A 10 -9.80 -2.36 -2.26
N ILE A 11 -8.87 -1.95 -1.41
CA ILE A 11 -7.72 -2.75 -1.02
C ILE A 11 -7.95 -3.26 0.40
N HIS A 12 -7.69 -4.54 0.61
CA HIS A 12 -7.93 -5.18 1.91
C HIS A 12 -6.60 -5.60 2.53
N PRO A 13 -6.23 -5.03 3.69
CA PRO A 13 -5.04 -5.49 4.38
C PRO A 13 -5.22 -6.91 4.88
N TYR A 14 -4.11 -7.65 4.93
CA TYR A 14 -4.14 -9.01 5.45
C TYR A 14 -4.48 -8.97 6.94
N ALA A 15 -5.57 -9.66 7.33
CA ALA A 15 -6.13 -9.57 8.67
C ALA A 15 -5.20 -10.09 9.78
N ARG A 16 -4.25 -10.96 9.43
CA ARG A 16 -3.32 -11.56 10.38
C ARG A 16 -1.95 -10.90 10.39
N ASN A 17 -1.87 -9.65 9.99
CA ASN A 17 -0.60 -8.93 10.06
C ASN A 17 -0.39 -8.40 11.48
N PRO A 18 0.47 -9.04 12.31
CA PRO A 18 0.62 -8.65 13.71
C PRO A 18 1.55 -7.46 13.92
N ARG A 19 2.21 -6.97 12.87
CA ARG A 19 3.25 -5.95 13.03
C ARG A 19 2.66 -4.57 13.20
N LYS A 20 3.08 -3.93 14.30
CA LYS A 20 2.90 -2.49 14.49
C LYS A 20 4.19 -1.81 14.07
N ASN A 21 4.17 -1.18 12.90
CA ASN A 21 5.35 -0.53 12.33
C ASN A 21 5.14 0.98 12.23
N ASP A 22 4.71 1.62 13.32
CA ASP A 22 4.36 3.03 13.28
C ASP A 22 5.51 3.91 12.81
N GLU A 23 6.73 3.63 13.27
CA GLU A 23 7.90 4.39 12.83
C GLU A 23 8.22 4.14 11.37
N ALA A 24 8.14 2.89 10.93
CA ALA A 24 8.34 2.55 9.52
C ALA A 24 7.29 3.23 8.64
N VAL A 25 6.04 3.29 9.10
CA VAL A 25 4.98 3.97 8.39
C VAL A 25 5.30 5.44 8.21
N LYS A 26 5.78 6.11 9.27
CA LYS A 26 6.17 7.52 9.20
C LYS A 26 7.29 7.76 8.20
N ASN A 27 8.30 6.89 8.20
CA ASN A 27 9.43 7.00 7.28
C ASN A 27 8.99 6.80 5.83
N VAL A 28 8.16 5.82 5.58
CA VAL A 28 7.63 5.55 4.24
C VAL A 28 6.72 6.68 3.79
N ALA A 29 5.88 7.21 4.69
CA ALA A 29 5.01 8.34 4.36
C ALA A 29 5.82 9.57 3.97
N ALA A 30 6.91 9.86 4.69
CA ALA A 30 7.80 10.96 4.35
C ALA A 30 8.42 10.76 2.97
N SER A 31 8.85 9.55 2.65
CA SER A 31 9.41 9.22 1.35
C SER A 31 8.38 9.39 0.23
N ILE A 32 7.16 8.93 0.45
CA ILE A 32 6.07 9.09 -0.53
C ILE A 32 5.77 10.56 -0.77
N ARG A 33 5.75 11.35 0.31
CA ARG A 33 5.50 12.79 0.20
C ARG A 33 6.58 13.49 -0.61
N GLU A 34 7.83 13.08 -0.45
CA GLU A 34 8.96 13.73 -1.11
C GLU A 34 9.16 13.22 -2.54
N PHE A 35 9.08 11.93 -2.77
CA PHE A 35 9.45 11.30 -4.04
C PHE A 35 8.27 10.70 -4.80
N GLY A 36 7.10 10.65 -4.20
CA GLY A 36 5.96 9.98 -4.78
C GLY A 36 5.91 8.49 -4.42
N PHE A 37 4.86 7.82 -4.85
CA PHE A 37 4.64 6.40 -4.58
C PHE A 37 5.34 5.58 -5.65
N LEU A 38 6.60 5.23 -5.40
CA LEU A 38 7.49 4.64 -6.41
C LEU A 38 7.40 3.12 -6.52
N VAL A 39 7.04 2.43 -5.44
CA VAL A 39 7.00 0.97 -5.39
C VAL A 39 5.55 0.51 -5.25
N PRO A 40 4.99 -0.16 -6.27
CA PRO A 40 3.58 -0.58 -6.21
C PRO A 40 3.33 -1.58 -5.09
N LEU A 41 2.08 -1.60 -4.61
CA LEU A 41 1.61 -2.69 -3.77
C LEU A 41 1.45 -3.94 -4.61
N VAL A 42 1.59 -5.10 -3.99
CA VAL A 42 1.22 -6.38 -4.62
C VAL A 42 -0.03 -6.87 -3.91
N ILE A 43 -1.09 -7.07 -4.67
CA ILE A 43 -2.37 -7.56 -4.15
C ILE A 43 -2.77 -8.81 -4.93
N ASP A 44 -3.64 -9.61 -4.34
CA ASP A 44 -4.19 -10.77 -5.04
C ASP A 44 -5.47 -10.40 -5.82
N ARG A 45 -6.12 -11.38 -6.42
CA ARG A 45 -7.35 -11.16 -7.19
C ARG A 45 -8.51 -10.64 -6.33
N ASN A 46 -8.46 -10.90 -5.04
CA ASN A 46 -9.47 -10.40 -4.10
C ASN A 46 -9.10 -9.04 -3.54
N HIS A 47 -8.04 -8.43 -4.06
CA HIS A 47 -7.49 -7.15 -3.62
C HIS A 47 -6.96 -7.19 -2.18
N GLU A 48 -6.61 -8.37 -1.68
CA GLU A 48 -5.93 -8.50 -0.41
C GLU A 48 -4.43 -8.27 -0.60
N ILE A 49 -3.79 -7.55 0.31
CA ILE A 49 -2.38 -7.18 0.19
C ILE A 49 -1.51 -8.42 0.39
N VAL A 50 -0.68 -8.72 -0.60
CA VAL A 50 0.37 -9.74 -0.52
C VAL A 50 1.66 -9.11 -0.01
N ALA A 51 2.00 -7.93 -0.51
CA ALA A 51 3.20 -7.18 -0.09
C ALA A 51 2.91 -5.68 -0.14
N GLY A 52 3.48 -4.95 0.80
CA GLY A 52 3.36 -3.51 0.85
C GLY A 52 2.44 -2.98 1.94
N HIS A 53 2.23 -3.72 3.02
CA HIS A 53 1.38 -3.27 4.13
C HIS A 53 1.81 -1.92 4.70
N THR A 54 3.13 -1.70 4.84
CA THR A 54 3.64 -0.43 5.36
C THR A 54 3.33 0.71 4.39
N ARG A 55 3.50 0.49 3.09
CA ARG A 55 3.16 1.48 2.07
C ARG A 55 1.67 1.78 2.03
N TYR A 56 0.84 0.75 2.21
CA TYR A 56 -0.62 0.93 2.30
C TYR A 56 -0.98 1.84 3.48
N LYS A 57 -0.44 1.54 4.66
CA LYS A 57 -0.69 2.34 5.86
C LYS A 57 -0.19 3.77 5.68
N ALA A 58 0.98 3.95 5.06
CA ALA A 58 1.53 5.27 4.80
C ALA A 58 0.62 6.06 3.85
N ALA A 59 0.16 5.44 2.76
CA ALA A 59 -0.75 6.09 1.83
C ALA A 59 -2.04 6.50 2.51
N LYS A 60 -2.58 5.63 3.35
CA LYS A 60 -3.79 5.92 4.12
C LYS A 60 -3.59 7.11 5.06
N SER A 61 -2.43 7.17 5.73
CA SER A 61 -2.12 8.28 6.64
C SER A 61 -1.97 9.60 5.90
N LEU A 62 -1.57 9.56 4.63
CA LEU A 62 -1.42 10.74 3.79
C LEU A 62 -2.73 11.18 3.12
N GLY A 63 -3.80 10.40 3.29
CA GLY A 63 -5.08 10.72 2.67
C GLY A 63 -5.11 10.46 1.17
N MET A 64 -4.26 9.58 0.66
CA MET A 64 -4.28 9.22 -0.76
C MET A 64 -5.56 8.48 -1.09
N LYS A 65 -6.13 8.74 -2.26
CA LYS A 65 -7.36 8.09 -2.70
C LYS A 65 -7.08 6.78 -3.42
N GLU A 66 -5.98 6.71 -4.16
CA GLU A 66 -5.60 5.51 -4.90
C GLU A 66 -4.09 5.34 -4.89
N VAL A 67 -3.64 4.12 -5.14
CA VAL A 67 -2.23 3.79 -5.16
C VAL A 67 -1.95 2.81 -6.28
N PRO A 68 -0.71 2.81 -6.82
CA PRO A 68 -0.34 1.83 -7.84
C PRO A 68 -0.23 0.44 -7.24
N CYS A 69 -0.81 -0.54 -7.93
CA CYS A 69 -0.83 -1.93 -7.50
C CYS A 69 -0.51 -2.86 -8.65
N VAL A 70 0.09 -3.99 -8.33
CA VAL A 70 0.27 -5.12 -9.23
C VAL A 70 -0.59 -6.26 -8.70
N ILE A 71 -1.35 -6.90 -9.57
CA ILE A 71 -2.17 -8.04 -9.18
C ILE A 71 -1.37 -9.31 -9.40
N ALA A 72 -1.12 -10.04 -8.33
CA ALA A 72 -0.43 -11.31 -8.36
C ALA A 72 -1.44 -12.44 -8.53
N ASP A 73 -1.14 -13.36 -9.42
CA ASP A 73 -1.95 -14.55 -9.65
C ASP A 73 -1.51 -15.69 -8.75
#